data_3ca3ceaf7205c0d25366efbbc8510c7e
#
_entry.id   3ca3ceaf7205c0d25366efbbc8510c7e
#
_cell.length_a   1.000
_cell.length_b   1.000
_cell.length_c   1.000
_cell.angle_alpha   90.00
_cell.angle_beta   90.00
_cell.angle_gamma   90.00
#
_symmetry.space_group_name_H-M   'P 1'
#
loop_
_entity.id
_entity.type
_entity.pdbx_description
1 polymer ?
#
loop_
_entity_poly.entity_id
_entity_poly.type
_entity_poly.pdbx_seq_one_letter_code
_entity_poly.pdbx_strand_id
1 'polypeptide(L)'
;MKFITQINEIKNKVSGEILFNESLSKYSWFNLGGLAKVIFKPKNLNELSIFLKNIQEENKVKVLGAGSNTLIRDGGFDGVIIKFGKTFSHVSLLKENILISGASALDKKVSNFALNNALTGFEFLSCIPGTIGGAIKMNSGCYGEDISKILISVQVMDLSGNIKVIPSSQIKFHYRGSDLDDDLIFLSATFAGKT
;
A
#
# COMPACT_ATOMS: atom_id res chain seq x y z
N MET A 1 -3.94 2.82 28.12
CA MET A 1 -2.54 2.73 28.62
C MET A 1 -1.75 1.61 27.96
N LYS A 2 -2.21 0.36 27.94
CA LYS A 2 -1.47 -0.80 27.37
C LYS A 2 -0.94 -0.58 25.95
N PHE A 3 -1.73 0.00 25.02
CA PHE A 3 -1.34 0.19 23.62
C PHE A 3 -0.12 1.10 23.42
N ILE A 4 -0.09 2.27 24.08
CA ILE A 4 1.04 3.21 23.94
C ILE A 4 2.31 2.63 24.57
N THR A 5 2.20 1.91 25.69
CA THR A 5 3.34 1.22 26.32
C THR A 5 3.93 0.18 25.36
N GLN A 6 3.08 -0.63 24.73
CA GLN A 6 3.48 -1.63 23.74
C GLN A 6 4.21 -0.99 22.54
N ILE A 7 3.68 0.12 22.00
CA ILE A 7 4.33 0.84 20.90
C ILE A 7 5.70 1.41 21.32
N ASN A 8 5.84 1.89 22.55
CA ASN A 8 7.13 2.37 23.05
C ASN A 8 8.17 1.24 23.17
N GLU A 9 7.77 0.03 23.53
CA GLU A 9 8.64 -1.15 23.53
C GLU A 9 9.09 -1.53 22.12
N ILE A 10 8.17 -1.46 21.14
CA ILE A 10 8.48 -1.71 19.73
C ILE A 10 9.44 -0.66 19.16
N LYS A 11 9.33 0.59 19.59
CA LYS A 11 10.16 1.71 19.12
C LYS A 11 11.66 1.41 19.25
N ASN A 12 12.07 0.65 20.25
CA ASN A 12 13.47 0.26 20.44
C ASN A 12 13.92 -0.87 19.48
N LYS A 13 12.98 -1.55 18.81
CA LYS A 13 13.24 -2.68 17.89
C LYS A 13 13.22 -2.29 16.42
N VAL A 14 12.77 -1.07 16.11
CA VAL A 14 12.63 -0.56 14.74
C VAL A 14 13.30 0.81 14.64
N SER A 15 13.82 1.15 13.47
CA SER A 15 14.41 2.46 13.17
C SER A 15 13.49 3.34 12.31
N GLY A 16 12.34 2.78 11.91
CA GLY A 16 11.25 3.51 11.24
C GLY A 16 10.64 4.57 12.15
N GLU A 17 10.03 5.56 11.53
CA GLU A 17 9.40 6.68 12.25
C GLU A 17 8.07 6.23 12.87
N ILE A 18 7.90 6.51 14.17
CA ILE A 18 6.63 6.33 14.89
C ILE A 18 6.17 7.69 15.39
N LEU A 19 5.01 8.13 14.90
CA LEU A 19 4.37 9.38 15.28
C LEU A 19 3.10 9.09 16.10
N PHE A 20 2.87 9.87 17.13
CA PHE A 20 1.69 9.75 17.99
C PHE A 20 0.77 10.96 17.80
N ASN A 21 -0.54 10.72 17.78
CA ASN A 21 -1.58 11.73 17.68
C ASN A 21 -1.34 12.72 16.53
N GLU A 22 -0.94 12.18 15.38
CA GLU A 22 -0.62 12.98 14.20
C GLU A 22 -1.87 13.20 13.35
N SER A 23 -2.06 14.44 12.86
CA SER A 23 -3.20 14.78 12.00
C SER A 23 -3.14 14.09 10.65
N LEU A 24 -4.19 13.34 10.33
CA LEU A 24 -4.33 12.66 9.05
C LEU A 24 -4.67 13.62 7.89
N SER A 25 -5.09 14.85 8.19
CA SER A 25 -5.32 15.88 7.16
C SER A 25 -4.07 16.15 6.31
N LYS A 26 -2.88 16.03 6.89
CA LYS A 26 -1.59 16.18 6.20
C LYS A 26 -1.31 15.08 5.17
N TYR A 27 -2.05 13.96 5.25
CA TYR A 27 -1.86 12.77 4.42
C TYR A 27 -3.05 12.49 3.50
N SER A 28 -4.06 13.35 3.52
CA SER A 28 -5.27 13.27 2.69
C SER A 28 -5.29 14.39 1.66
N TRP A 29 -5.66 14.07 0.42
CA TRP A 29 -5.84 15.08 -0.62
C TRP A 29 -7.00 16.05 -0.32
N PHE A 30 -7.98 15.62 0.46
CA PHE A 30 -9.05 16.50 0.92
C PHE A 30 -8.58 17.51 1.98
N ASN A 31 -7.36 17.36 2.52
CA ASN A 31 -6.83 18.13 3.65
C ASN A 31 -7.75 18.09 4.89
N LEU A 32 -8.52 17.02 5.01
CA LEU A 32 -9.45 16.73 6.12
C LEU A 32 -9.02 15.46 6.84
N GLY A 33 -9.35 15.37 8.12
CA GLY A 33 -9.15 14.19 8.95
C GLY A 33 -8.58 14.52 10.32
N GLY A 34 -9.15 13.86 11.33
CA GLY A 34 -8.67 13.93 12.71
C GLY A 34 -7.35 13.20 12.91
N LEU A 35 -7.02 12.95 14.17
CA LEU A 35 -5.73 12.37 14.56
C LEU A 35 -5.70 10.85 14.31
N ALA A 36 -4.57 10.33 13.83
CA ALA A 36 -4.24 8.92 14.01
C ALA A 36 -3.57 8.73 15.38
N LYS A 37 -3.97 7.72 16.12
CA LYS A 37 -3.35 7.40 17.41
C LYS A 37 -1.86 7.09 17.24
N VAL A 38 -1.52 6.32 16.19
CA VAL A 38 -0.14 6.03 15.78
C VAL A 38 -0.04 6.06 14.26
N ILE A 39 1.02 6.67 13.73
CA ILE A 39 1.47 6.48 12.36
C ILE A 39 2.83 5.78 12.42
N PHE A 40 2.95 4.64 11.75
CA PHE A 40 4.22 3.94 11.60
C PHE A 40 4.72 4.01 10.16
N LYS A 41 5.96 4.46 9.97
CA LYS A 41 6.64 4.51 8.68
C LYS A 41 7.85 3.57 8.69
N PRO A 42 7.66 2.29 8.32
CA PRO A 42 8.74 1.30 8.31
C PRO A 42 9.80 1.67 7.26
N LYS A 43 11.07 1.40 7.57
CA LYS A 43 12.17 1.56 6.60
C LYS A 43 12.31 0.36 5.66
N ASN A 44 11.89 -0.83 6.09
CA ASN A 44 11.99 -2.08 5.33
C ASN A 44 10.95 -3.11 5.78
N LEU A 45 10.90 -4.24 5.06
CA LEU A 45 9.96 -5.33 5.33
C LEU A 45 10.15 -5.98 6.69
N ASN A 46 11.41 -6.10 7.14
CA ASN A 46 11.71 -6.71 8.43
C ASN A 46 11.14 -5.87 9.58
N GLU A 47 11.29 -4.56 9.54
CA GLU A 47 10.71 -3.67 10.54
C GLU A 47 9.18 -3.71 10.54
N LEU A 48 8.55 -3.79 9.36
CA LEU A 48 7.11 -3.96 9.25
C LEU A 48 6.67 -5.26 9.94
N SER A 49 7.36 -6.38 9.65
CA SER A 49 7.07 -7.68 10.27
C SER A 49 7.26 -7.65 11.79
N ILE A 50 8.39 -7.07 12.26
CA ILE A 50 8.64 -6.92 13.71
C ILE A 50 7.52 -6.10 14.35
N PHE A 51 7.12 -5.01 13.75
CA PHE A 51 6.08 -4.13 14.27
C PHE A 51 4.75 -4.88 14.38
N LEU A 52 4.30 -5.56 13.32
CA LEU A 52 3.04 -6.31 13.30
C LEU A 52 3.03 -7.45 14.31
N LYS A 53 4.11 -8.23 14.41
CA LYS A 53 4.24 -9.34 15.38
C LYS A 53 4.19 -8.90 16.84
N ASN A 54 4.48 -7.64 17.12
CA ASN A 54 4.48 -7.11 18.48
C ASN A 54 3.24 -6.23 18.79
N ILE A 55 2.31 -6.07 17.85
CA ILE A 55 1.01 -5.43 18.09
C ILE A 55 -0.02 -6.50 18.47
N GLN A 56 -0.89 -6.19 19.44
CA GLN A 56 -2.00 -7.08 19.80
C GLN A 56 -3.05 -7.09 18.69
N GLU A 57 -3.67 -8.25 18.43
CA GLU A 57 -4.66 -8.46 17.36
C GLU A 57 -5.88 -7.53 17.46
N GLU A 58 -6.26 -7.11 18.67
CA GLU A 58 -7.34 -6.15 18.90
C GLU A 58 -7.07 -4.74 18.37
N ASN A 59 -5.81 -4.42 18.05
CA ASN A 59 -5.46 -3.10 17.55
C ASN A 59 -5.74 -2.99 16.04
N LYS A 60 -6.52 -1.99 15.69
CA LYS A 60 -6.84 -1.69 14.29
C LYS A 60 -5.59 -1.22 13.55
N VAL A 61 -5.27 -1.88 12.44
CA VAL A 61 -4.17 -1.50 11.54
C VAL A 61 -4.75 -1.22 10.16
N LYS A 62 -4.38 -0.11 9.55
CA LYS A 62 -4.73 0.22 8.16
C LYS A 62 -3.54 0.85 7.45
N VAL A 63 -3.45 0.62 6.14
CA VAL A 63 -2.43 1.24 5.29
C VAL A 63 -3.03 2.46 4.61
N LEU A 64 -2.30 3.56 4.61
CA LEU A 64 -2.67 4.77 3.85
C LEU A 64 -1.68 4.99 2.70
N GLY A 65 -2.18 4.88 1.47
CA GLY A 65 -1.43 5.18 0.25
C GLY A 65 -1.24 6.69 0.03
N ALA A 66 -1.53 7.17 -1.16
CA ALA A 66 -1.46 8.61 -1.48
C ALA A 66 -2.52 9.46 -0.75
N GLY A 67 -3.56 8.85 -0.21
CA GLY A 67 -4.67 9.56 0.43
C GLY A 67 -5.61 10.29 -0.55
N SER A 68 -5.54 9.94 -1.82
CA SER A 68 -6.34 10.57 -2.89
C SER A 68 -7.79 10.09 -2.94
N ASN A 69 -8.07 8.90 -2.40
CA ASN A 69 -9.42 8.30 -2.39
C ASN A 69 -9.85 7.90 -0.97
N THR A 70 -9.39 8.65 0.04
CA THR A 70 -9.71 8.35 1.44
C THR A 70 -10.26 9.57 2.12
N LEU A 71 -11.54 9.52 2.51
CA LEU A 71 -12.16 10.51 3.34
C LEU A 71 -12.01 10.12 4.82
N ILE A 72 -11.36 10.97 5.58
CA ILE A 72 -11.09 10.75 7.00
C ILE A 72 -11.93 11.72 7.82
N ARG A 73 -12.73 11.21 8.74
CA ARG A 73 -13.59 12.00 9.63
C ARG A 73 -12.77 12.71 10.71
N ASP A 74 -13.36 13.72 11.34
CA ASP A 74 -12.72 14.51 12.43
C ASP A 74 -12.39 13.67 13.66
N GLY A 75 -13.11 12.57 13.91
CA GLY A 75 -12.77 11.59 14.94
C GLY A 75 -11.45 10.84 14.72
N GLY A 76 -10.87 10.96 13.53
CA GLY A 76 -9.59 10.34 13.20
C GLY A 76 -9.62 8.82 13.13
N PHE A 77 -8.51 8.19 13.54
CA PHE A 77 -8.35 6.75 13.54
C PHE A 77 -7.75 6.24 14.85
N ASP A 78 -8.55 5.52 15.62
CA ASP A 78 -8.11 4.90 16.89
C ASP A 78 -7.39 3.57 16.62
N GLY A 79 -6.15 3.66 16.14
CA GLY A 79 -5.33 2.52 15.75
C GLY A 79 -4.01 2.96 15.13
N VAL A 80 -3.41 2.07 14.34
CA VAL A 80 -2.16 2.30 13.62
C VAL A 80 -2.42 2.55 12.15
N ILE A 81 -1.93 3.65 11.63
CA ILE A 81 -1.80 3.89 10.19
C ILE A 81 -0.37 3.54 9.77
N ILE A 82 -0.24 2.59 8.85
CA ILE A 82 1.03 2.31 8.18
C ILE A 82 1.15 3.23 6.97
N LYS A 83 2.24 3.97 6.89
CA LYS A 83 2.57 4.86 5.78
C LYS A 83 3.91 4.46 5.18
N PHE A 84 3.88 3.85 4.02
CA PHE A 84 5.11 3.45 3.33
C PHE A 84 5.87 4.66 2.77
N GLY A 85 7.19 4.61 2.91
CA GLY A 85 8.13 5.59 2.37
C GLY A 85 8.71 5.16 1.00
N LYS A 86 9.76 5.89 0.58
CA LYS A 86 10.42 5.69 -0.72
C LYS A 86 11.02 4.29 -0.91
N THR A 87 11.41 3.61 0.15
CA THR A 87 11.98 2.24 0.10
C THR A 87 11.01 1.21 -0.46
N PHE A 88 9.69 1.47 -0.37
CA PHE A 88 8.64 0.63 -0.93
C PHE A 88 8.12 1.13 -2.29
N SER A 89 8.83 2.07 -2.95
CA SER A 89 8.40 2.71 -4.20
C SER A 89 9.30 2.39 -5.40
N HIS A 90 10.08 1.31 -5.32
CA HIS A 90 10.92 0.86 -6.44
C HIS A 90 10.04 0.43 -7.63
N VAL A 91 10.57 0.59 -8.83
CA VAL A 91 9.98 0.06 -10.06
C VAL A 91 11.13 -0.47 -10.91
N SER A 92 11.02 -1.69 -11.40
CA SER A 92 12.06 -2.35 -12.20
C SER A 92 11.46 -3.34 -13.18
N LEU A 93 12.21 -3.64 -14.27
CA LEU A 93 11.92 -4.79 -15.11
C LEU A 93 12.47 -6.06 -14.46
N LEU A 94 11.67 -7.11 -14.46
CA LEU A 94 12.09 -8.47 -14.11
C LEU A 94 12.50 -9.24 -15.38
N LYS A 95 11.78 -9.00 -16.46
CA LYS A 95 12.00 -9.54 -17.81
C LYS A 95 11.56 -8.48 -18.82
N GLU A 96 11.75 -8.76 -20.11
CA GLU A 96 11.46 -7.84 -21.21
C GLU A 96 10.07 -7.17 -21.13
N ASN A 97 9.04 -7.93 -20.74
CA ASN A 97 7.67 -7.42 -20.64
C ASN A 97 7.06 -7.56 -19.25
N ILE A 98 7.86 -7.87 -18.22
CA ILE A 98 7.39 -8.04 -16.84
C ILE A 98 7.99 -6.98 -15.93
N LEU A 99 7.11 -6.21 -15.29
CA LEU A 99 7.45 -5.13 -14.41
C LEU A 99 7.11 -5.48 -12.97
N ILE A 100 8.02 -5.16 -12.03
CA ILE A 100 7.76 -5.23 -10.59
C ILE A 100 7.69 -3.80 -10.05
N SER A 101 6.69 -3.56 -9.20
CA SER A 101 6.52 -2.29 -8.50
C SER A 101 6.26 -2.49 -7.02
N GLY A 102 6.91 -1.69 -6.20
CA GLY A 102 6.58 -1.58 -4.78
C GLY A 102 5.23 -0.88 -4.56
N ALA A 103 4.54 -1.25 -3.49
CA ALA A 103 3.17 -0.81 -3.22
C ALA A 103 3.03 0.71 -2.99
N SER A 104 4.10 1.43 -2.60
CA SER A 104 4.07 2.89 -2.46
C SER A 104 4.53 3.65 -3.70
N ALA A 105 4.86 2.96 -4.80
CA ALA A 105 5.11 3.63 -6.07
C ALA A 105 3.84 4.33 -6.54
N LEU A 106 3.98 5.58 -7.00
CA LEU A 106 2.87 6.30 -7.60
C LEU A 106 2.46 5.64 -8.93
N ASP A 107 1.16 5.54 -9.18
CA ASP A 107 0.61 4.96 -10.40
C ASP A 107 1.23 5.62 -11.64
N LYS A 108 1.30 6.95 -11.66
CA LYS A 108 1.95 7.73 -12.73
C LYS A 108 3.44 7.38 -12.91
N LYS A 109 4.17 7.07 -11.81
CA LYS A 109 5.58 6.66 -11.90
C LYS A 109 5.70 5.33 -12.63
N VAL A 110 4.81 4.38 -12.36
CA VAL A 110 4.78 3.07 -13.02
C VAL A 110 4.43 3.21 -14.49
N SER A 111 3.42 4.02 -14.84
CA SER A 111 3.07 4.30 -16.23
C SER A 111 4.25 4.92 -17.00
N ASN A 112 4.92 5.92 -16.44
CA ASN A 112 6.09 6.54 -17.08
C ASN A 112 7.26 5.56 -17.22
N PHE A 113 7.47 4.68 -16.24
CA PHE A 113 8.51 3.66 -16.33
C PHE A 113 8.21 2.65 -17.45
N ALA A 114 6.95 2.22 -17.58
CA ALA A 114 6.52 1.34 -18.67
C ALA A 114 6.72 2.00 -20.04
N LEU A 115 6.32 3.27 -20.20
CA LEU A 115 6.54 4.05 -21.41
C LEU A 115 8.02 4.10 -21.80
N ASN A 116 8.90 4.39 -20.86
CA ASN A 116 10.35 4.48 -21.11
C ASN A 116 10.99 3.13 -21.47
N ASN A 117 10.28 2.03 -21.24
CA ASN A 117 10.69 0.68 -21.61
C ASN A 117 9.84 0.07 -22.74
N ALA A 118 9.13 0.90 -23.51
CA ALA A 118 8.27 0.52 -24.63
C ALA A 118 7.21 -0.53 -24.28
N LEU A 119 6.69 -0.50 -23.04
CA LEU A 119 5.61 -1.39 -22.59
C LEU A 119 4.26 -0.68 -22.66
N THR A 120 3.29 -1.32 -23.30
CA THR A 120 1.90 -0.87 -23.35
C THR A 120 1.02 -1.61 -22.33
N GLY A 121 -0.17 -1.06 -22.05
CA GLY A 121 -1.14 -1.59 -21.09
C GLY A 121 -1.10 -0.89 -19.73
N PHE A 122 -0.18 0.05 -19.51
CA PHE A 122 -0.02 0.82 -18.27
C PHE A 122 -0.49 2.27 -18.38
N GLU A 123 -1.00 2.69 -19.53
CA GLU A 123 -1.33 4.10 -19.84
C GLU A 123 -2.38 4.64 -18.88
N PHE A 124 -3.37 3.82 -18.52
CA PHE A 124 -4.46 4.21 -17.62
C PHE A 124 -3.98 4.64 -16.23
N LEU A 125 -2.82 4.12 -15.77
CA LEU A 125 -2.24 4.50 -14.49
C LEU A 125 -1.77 5.95 -14.46
N SER A 126 -1.51 6.57 -15.61
CA SER A 126 -1.11 7.98 -15.69
C SER A 126 -2.19 8.94 -15.19
N CYS A 127 -3.45 8.54 -15.29
CA CYS A 127 -4.63 9.33 -14.91
C CYS A 127 -5.08 9.06 -13.46
N ILE A 128 -4.47 8.07 -12.77
CA ILE A 128 -4.89 7.69 -11.42
C ILE A 128 -3.94 8.32 -10.39
N PRO A 129 -4.45 9.22 -9.53
CA PRO A 129 -3.62 9.89 -8.54
C PRO A 129 -3.48 9.02 -7.27
N GLY A 130 -2.83 7.87 -7.41
CA GLY A 130 -2.75 6.87 -6.36
C GLY A 130 -1.37 6.28 -6.18
N THR A 131 -1.32 5.19 -5.43
CA THR A 131 -0.18 4.29 -5.30
C THR A 131 -0.61 2.90 -5.72
N ILE A 132 0.34 2.09 -6.19
CA ILE A 132 0.09 0.72 -6.67
C ILE A 132 -0.67 -0.13 -5.63
N GLY A 133 -0.33 -0.04 -4.34
CA GLY A 133 -1.08 -0.77 -3.30
C GLY A 133 -2.55 -0.34 -3.21
N GLY A 134 -2.81 0.97 -3.31
CA GLY A 134 -4.18 1.50 -3.36
C GLY A 134 -4.92 1.12 -4.64
N ALA A 135 -4.21 1.14 -5.78
CA ALA A 135 -4.77 0.76 -7.07
C ALA A 135 -5.18 -0.72 -7.10
N ILE A 136 -4.39 -1.62 -6.53
CA ILE A 136 -4.73 -3.05 -6.42
C ILE A 136 -5.96 -3.25 -5.52
N LYS A 137 -5.96 -2.62 -4.33
CA LYS A 137 -7.09 -2.73 -3.38
C LYS A 137 -8.42 -2.32 -3.99
N MET A 138 -8.38 -1.28 -4.83
CA MET A 138 -9.56 -0.69 -5.46
C MET A 138 -9.84 -1.23 -6.86
N ASN A 139 -9.04 -2.18 -7.37
CA ASN A 139 -9.05 -2.51 -8.80
C ASN A 139 -9.18 -1.23 -9.64
N SER A 140 -8.28 -0.29 -9.41
CA SER A 140 -8.36 1.03 -10.03
C SER A 140 -8.29 0.91 -11.54
N GLY A 141 -9.11 1.69 -12.23
CA GLY A 141 -9.17 1.66 -13.68
C GLY A 141 -9.66 2.97 -14.27
N CYS A 142 -9.33 3.17 -15.53
CA CYS A 142 -9.66 4.35 -16.32
C CYS A 142 -9.70 3.96 -17.81
N TYR A 143 -10.60 4.56 -18.58
CA TYR A 143 -10.73 4.34 -20.03
C TYR A 143 -10.92 2.87 -20.45
N GLY A 144 -11.69 2.10 -19.66
CA GLY A 144 -11.97 0.70 -19.94
C GLY A 144 -10.86 -0.29 -19.53
N GLU A 145 -9.73 0.21 -19.03
CA GLU A 145 -8.65 -0.59 -18.46
C GLU A 145 -8.64 -0.53 -16.94
N ASP A 146 -8.13 -1.58 -16.27
CA ASP A 146 -7.98 -1.66 -14.83
C ASP A 146 -6.81 -2.58 -14.41
N ILE A 147 -6.50 -2.58 -13.12
CA ILE A 147 -5.39 -3.36 -12.54
C ILE A 147 -5.50 -4.86 -12.86
N SER A 148 -6.70 -5.43 -12.84
CA SER A 148 -6.90 -6.87 -13.04
C SER A 148 -6.38 -7.36 -14.39
N LYS A 149 -6.35 -6.50 -15.42
CA LYS A 149 -5.93 -6.85 -16.78
C LYS A 149 -4.41 -6.97 -16.93
N ILE A 150 -3.65 -6.32 -16.07
CA ILE A 150 -2.18 -6.31 -16.14
C ILE A 150 -1.50 -7.03 -14.98
N LEU A 151 -2.22 -7.33 -13.88
CA LEU A 151 -1.65 -7.95 -12.69
C LEU A 151 -1.33 -9.44 -12.93
N ILE A 152 -0.10 -9.84 -12.59
CA ILE A 152 0.34 -11.25 -12.53
C ILE A 152 0.18 -11.77 -11.11
N SER A 153 0.72 -11.05 -10.14
CA SER A 153 0.68 -11.43 -8.73
C SER A 153 0.90 -10.24 -7.82
N VAL A 154 0.50 -10.38 -6.57
CA VAL A 154 0.76 -9.42 -5.51
C VAL A 154 1.48 -10.10 -4.36
N GLN A 155 2.50 -9.45 -3.81
CA GLN A 155 3.13 -9.83 -2.56
C GLN A 155 2.48 -9.06 -1.42
N VAL A 156 2.04 -9.77 -0.41
CA VAL A 156 1.33 -9.20 0.75
C VAL A 156 1.94 -9.69 2.06
N MET A 157 1.68 -8.94 3.12
CA MET A 157 1.96 -9.34 4.50
C MET A 157 0.64 -9.38 5.28
N ASP A 158 0.42 -10.43 6.05
CA ASP A 158 -0.70 -10.49 6.99
C ASP A 158 -0.38 -9.73 8.30
N LEU A 159 -1.37 -9.56 9.17
CA LEU A 159 -1.15 -8.88 10.45
C LEU A 159 -0.27 -9.66 11.43
N SER A 160 -0.03 -10.95 11.17
CA SER A 160 0.96 -11.76 11.91
C SER A 160 2.39 -11.56 11.38
N GLY A 161 2.59 -10.70 10.37
CA GLY A 161 3.89 -10.39 9.80
C GLY A 161 4.45 -11.46 8.85
N ASN A 162 3.61 -12.38 8.36
CA ASN A 162 4.00 -13.39 7.38
C ASN A 162 3.80 -12.86 5.97
N ILE A 163 4.75 -13.15 5.08
CA ILE A 163 4.69 -12.74 3.68
C ILE A 163 4.17 -13.90 2.84
N LYS A 164 3.25 -13.60 1.92
CA LYS A 164 2.78 -14.53 0.89
C LYS A 164 2.67 -13.84 -0.46
N VAL A 165 2.70 -14.62 -1.54
CA VAL A 165 2.43 -14.18 -2.89
C VAL A 165 1.09 -14.75 -3.34
N ILE A 166 0.22 -13.90 -3.85
CA ILE A 166 -1.11 -14.29 -4.35
C ILE A 166 -1.11 -14.04 -5.88
N PRO A 167 -1.23 -15.10 -6.69
CA PRO A 167 -1.40 -14.97 -8.13
C PRO A 167 -2.73 -14.27 -8.47
N SER A 168 -2.76 -13.48 -9.55
CA SER A 168 -3.99 -12.81 -9.99
C SER A 168 -5.13 -13.77 -10.29
N SER A 169 -4.83 -15.00 -10.72
CA SER A 169 -5.82 -16.07 -10.95
C SER A 169 -6.58 -16.52 -9.69
N GLN A 170 -6.07 -16.20 -8.50
CA GLN A 170 -6.71 -16.48 -7.21
C GLN A 170 -7.48 -15.28 -6.66
N ILE A 171 -7.50 -14.14 -7.37
CA ILE A 171 -8.16 -12.91 -6.94
C ILE A 171 -9.41 -12.69 -7.80
N LYS A 172 -10.56 -12.57 -7.17
CA LYS A 172 -11.79 -12.20 -7.85
C LYS A 172 -11.93 -10.69 -7.83
N PHE A 173 -11.58 -10.07 -8.95
CA PHE A 173 -11.76 -8.63 -9.13
C PHE A 173 -13.20 -8.30 -9.52
N HIS A 174 -13.67 -7.17 -9.05
CA HIS A 174 -14.95 -6.58 -9.43
C HIS A 174 -14.79 -5.07 -9.61
N TYR A 175 -15.85 -4.39 -10.01
CA TYR A 175 -15.82 -2.93 -10.16
C TYR A 175 -15.41 -2.26 -8.84
N ARG A 176 -14.26 -1.59 -8.85
CA ARG A 176 -13.69 -0.86 -7.71
C ARG A 176 -13.41 -1.71 -6.47
N GLY A 177 -13.05 -2.96 -6.66
CA GLY A 177 -12.67 -3.82 -5.54
C GLY A 177 -12.20 -5.21 -5.93
N SER A 178 -11.94 -6.01 -4.91
CA SER A 178 -11.56 -7.43 -5.00
C SER A 178 -12.02 -8.18 -3.75
N ASP A 179 -11.96 -9.52 -3.80
CA ASP A 179 -12.23 -10.41 -2.65
C ASP A 179 -11.02 -10.58 -1.71
N LEU A 180 -9.95 -9.80 -1.94
CA LEU A 180 -8.80 -9.82 -1.05
C LEU A 180 -9.16 -9.30 0.35
N ASP A 181 -8.69 -10.01 1.35
CA ASP A 181 -8.88 -9.68 2.76
C ASP A 181 -8.46 -8.23 3.06
N ASP A 182 -9.26 -7.55 3.86
CA ASP A 182 -9.03 -6.17 4.26
C ASP A 182 -7.81 -5.96 5.16
N ASP A 183 -7.33 -7.03 5.78
CA ASP A 183 -6.19 -7.02 6.68
C ASP A 183 -4.85 -7.35 5.98
N LEU A 184 -4.88 -7.58 4.66
CA LEU A 184 -3.66 -7.76 3.88
C LEU A 184 -2.99 -6.42 3.58
N ILE A 185 -1.70 -6.38 3.85
CA ILE A 185 -0.82 -5.24 3.58
C ILE A 185 -0.07 -5.51 2.27
N PHE A 186 -0.37 -4.75 1.22
CA PHE A 186 0.31 -4.88 -0.07
C PHE A 186 1.74 -4.35 0.03
N LEU A 187 2.72 -5.16 -0.44
CA LEU A 187 4.15 -4.84 -0.38
C LEU A 187 4.71 -4.51 -1.77
N SER A 188 4.37 -5.33 -2.75
CA SER A 188 4.77 -5.17 -4.15
C SER A 188 3.83 -5.92 -5.07
N ALA A 189 3.89 -5.62 -6.36
CA ALA A 189 3.12 -6.32 -7.38
C ALA A 189 3.97 -6.56 -8.63
N THR A 190 3.64 -7.64 -9.32
CA THR A 190 4.22 -8.01 -10.61
C THR A 190 3.15 -7.85 -11.69
N PHE A 191 3.50 -7.19 -12.78
CA PHE A 191 2.60 -6.86 -13.88
C PHE A 191 3.15 -7.35 -15.22
N ALA A 192 2.26 -7.69 -16.14
CA ALA A 192 2.59 -7.96 -17.53
C ALA A 192 2.23 -6.76 -18.40
N GLY A 193 3.19 -6.31 -19.21
CA GLY A 193 2.97 -5.38 -20.31
C GLY A 193 2.90 -6.11 -21.64
N LYS A 194 2.62 -5.35 -22.71
CA LYS A 194 2.76 -5.78 -24.09
C LYS A 194 3.84 -4.93 -24.74
N THR A 195 4.67 -5.51 -25.57
CA THR A 195 5.67 -4.83 -26.41
C THR A 195 5.07 -4.47 -27.76
#